data_4edba1f85a76a948b844629a560b9054
#
_entry.id   4edba1f85a76a948b844629a560b9054
#
_cell.length_a   1.000
_cell.length_b   1.000
_cell.length_c   1.000
_cell.angle_alpha   90.00
_cell.angle_beta   90.00
_cell.angle_gamma   90.00
#
_symmetry.space_group_name_H-M   'P 1'
#
loop_
_entity.id
_entity.type
_entity.pdbx_description
1 polymer ?
#
loop_
_entity_poly.entity_id
_entity_poly.type
_entity_poly.pdbx_seq_one_letter_code
_entity_poly.pdbx_strand_id
1 'polypeptide(L)'
;MKKLFLFAKKNPFFVLLSLVSIALYLFEESAGGLLMAMATVVAPGSPSPSKGIAGYATHGSGEATTVSNASELGGEFIQPEIDSKITMIASDESIIDTIKRRITRQVPVTSFEVDHYLIDEKRSKATTSAEYAGINATRAEIPFASTADRKIFQEYYTAICKGVNGYDASGQTELPGVDLMLFFVGKNSTTEAPIAMAVNGPKVNATDDYCVVPTIPAGTEIILLSSAAYETQKFIAPSTIVPVPERMYLQKQLCNSIVSDYFKAQKKRLPFSQSQIAEAVLRQFRLESCRTAWVGQPGKFKVQAMDAAMGYQWDYFSKGLRWQFKRQYDLSATITFADLINLSMVKFTGYNCSKKAIWLLGKQLLNDIQKIDLTLHKNITVTGSKVFDLECTKIHTVFGDIDLVHDPTLDALGYSHCGGLIDENGLVRYWMKNEDCKSENVEGEEAKREVVMTIDCLCLKGYSHIWVNGANAAARSIPGASRVISADSLPLSPAVNDVVILTADVMKEDGNTLRFAAGTVVTYTGSSWIEFTGEIMAA
;
A
#
# COMPACT_ATOMS: atom_id res chain seq x y z
N MET A 1 -33.04 18.16 54.95
CA MET A 1 -31.96 19.18 55.14
C MET A 1 -30.78 18.67 55.98
N LYS A 2 -30.92 18.04 57.14
CA LYS A 2 -29.76 17.55 57.92
C LYS A 2 -28.87 16.52 57.20
N LYS A 3 -29.40 15.63 56.39
CA LYS A 3 -28.61 14.65 55.61
C LYS A 3 -27.83 15.31 54.43
N LEU A 4 -28.36 16.38 53.86
CA LEU A 4 -27.69 17.13 52.80
C LEU A 4 -26.50 17.92 53.36
N PHE A 5 -26.67 18.48 54.56
CA PHE A 5 -25.62 19.24 55.25
C PHE A 5 -24.46 18.36 55.70
N LEU A 6 -24.73 17.08 56.06
CA LEU A 6 -23.71 16.11 56.41
C LEU A 6 -22.94 15.61 55.20
N PHE A 7 -23.58 15.50 54.04
CA PHE A 7 -22.95 15.12 52.77
C PHE A 7 -22.02 16.25 52.28
N ALA A 8 -22.47 17.49 52.39
CA ALA A 8 -21.67 18.68 52.05
C ALA A 8 -20.40 18.81 52.92
N LYS A 9 -20.49 18.45 54.21
CA LYS A 9 -19.34 18.51 55.13
C LYS A 9 -18.31 17.37 54.89
N LYS A 10 -18.75 16.25 54.28
CA LYS A 10 -17.90 15.10 54.02
C LYS A 10 -17.18 15.16 52.68
N ASN A 11 -17.72 15.92 51.69
CA ASN A 11 -17.18 16.01 50.34
C ASN A 11 -17.19 17.49 49.84
N PRO A 12 -16.31 18.34 50.39
CA PRO A 12 -16.29 19.76 50.02
C PRO A 12 -15.97 19.98 48.52
N PHE A 13 -15.27 19.03 47.91
CA PHE A 13 -14.94 19.08 46.49
C PHE A 13 -16.18 18.96 45.59
N PHE A 14 -17.13 18.08 45.91
CA PHE A 14 -18.38 17.92 45.14
C PHE A 14 -19.32 19.12 45.32
N VAL A 15 -19.33 19.75 46.47
CA VAL A 15 -20.10 20.99 46.69
C VAL A 15 -19.49 22.15 45.91
N LEU A 16 -18.16 22.24 45.90
CA LEU A 16 -17.47 23.25 45.09
C LEU A 16 -17.72 23.01 43.58
N LEU A 17 -17.66 21.76 43.11
CA LEU A 17 -17.94 21.41 41.74
C LEU A 17 -19.38 21.72 41.33
N SER A 18 -20.36 21.45 42.19
CA SER A 18 -21.76 21.78 41.90
C SER A 18 -22.02 23.29 41.92
N LEU A 19 -21.36 24.03 42.84
CA LEU A 19 -21.42 25.50 42.83
C LEU A 19 -20.75 26.12 41.60
N VAL A 20 -19.62 25.57 41.16
CA VAL A 20 -18.96 25.98 39.93
C VAL A 20 -19.83 25.65 38.71
N SER A 21 -20.50 24.49 38.67
CA SER A 21 -21.42 24.13 37.58
C SER A 21 -22.65 25.05 37.56
N ILE A 22 -23.21 25.40 38.72
CA ILE A 22 -24.33 26.34 38.81
C ILE A 22 -23.86 27.77 38.45
N ALA A 23 -22.67 28.15 38.87
CA ALA A 23 -22.10 29.45 38.49
C ALA A 23 -21.80 29.52 36.97
N LEU A 24 -21.27 28.42 36.40
CA LEU A 24 -21.09 28.32 34.93
C LEU A 24 -22.41 28.35 34.19
N TYR A 25 -23.44 27.66 34.66
CA TYR A 25 -24.76 27.66 34.04
C TYR A 25 -25.42 29.06 34.13
N LEU A 26 -25.32 29.72 35.28
CA LEU A 26 -25.81 31.08 35.45
C LEU A 26 -24.98 32.13 34.65
N PHE A 27 -23.68 31.84 34.49
CA PHE A 27 -22.80 32.66 33.63
C PHE A 27 -23.07 32.42 32.15
N GLU A 28 -23.41 31.19 31.76
CA GLU A 28 -23.81 30.86 30.39
C GLU A 28 -25.17 31.48 30.02
N GLU A 29 -26.13 31.44 30.95
CA GLU A 29 -27.40 32.13 30.76
C GLU A 29 -27.25 33.68 30.73
N SER A 30 -26.38 34.23 31.60
CA SER A 30 -26.12 35.69 31.54
C SER A 30 -25.22 36.08 30.38
N ALA A 31 -24.23 35.26 30.00
CA ALA A 31 -23.40 35.47 28.82
C ALA A 31 -24.18 35.25 27.52
N GLY A 32 -25.07 34.26 27.49
CA GLY A 32 -26.00 34.04 26.39
C GLY A 32 -26.99 35.19 26.23
N GLY A 33 -27.50 35.71 27.35
CA GLY A 33 -28.32 36.92 27.37
C GLY A 33 -27.57 38.18 26.95
N LEU A 34 -26.30 38.29 27.36
CA LEU A 34 -25.44 39.43 26.95
C LEU A 34 -25.02 39.27 25.47
N LEU A 35 -24.71 38.07 25.01
CA LEU A 35 -24.43 37.78 23.59
C LEU A 35 -25.68 37.96 22.72
N MET A 36 -26.86 37.55 23.19
CA MET A 36 -28.11 37.79 22.49
C MET A 36 -28.48 39.28 22.51
N ALA A 37 -28.22 40.00 23.60
CA ALA A 37 -28.38 41.44 23.64
C ALA A 37 -27.37 42.15 22.72
N MET A 38 -26.11 41.72 22.68
CA MET A 38 -25.13 42.21 21.73
C MET A 38 -25.46 41.80 20.28
N ALA A 39 -25.97 40.59 20.06
CA ALA A 39 -26.41 40.14 18.72
C ALA A 39 -27.67 40.91 18.24
N THR A 40 -28.57 41.25 19.16
CA THR A 40 -29.73 42.10 18.82
C THR A 40 -29.35 43.55 18.60
N VAL A 41 -28.29 44.06 19.22
CA VAL A 41 -27.74 45.39 18.97
C VAL A 41 -26.99 45.45 17.64
N VAL A 42 -26.41 44.30 17.22
CA VAL A 42 -25.67 44.16 15.94
C VAL A 42 -26.57 43.68 14.79
N ALA A 43 -27.84 43.33 15.05
CA ALA A 43 -28.77 42.97 13.97
C ALA A 43 -29.00 44.21 13.06
N PRO A 44 -28.71 44.08 11.77
CA PRO A 44 -28.85 45.22 10.84
C PRO A 44 -30.27 45.74 10.84
N GLY A 45 -30.42 47.01 11.16
CA GLY A 45 -31.51 47.80 10.68
C GLY A 45 -32.83 47.82 11.42
N SER A 46 -32.85 47.63 12.75
CA SER A 46 -34.01 48.12 13.51
C SER A 46 -33.63 49.44 14.19
N PRO A 47 -34.00 50.58 13.64
CA PRO A 47 -33.90 51.82 14.41
C PRO A 47 -34.74 51.64 15.66
N SER A 48 -34.13 51.84 16.82
CA SER A 48 -34.88 51.81 18.08
C SER A 48 -36.00 52.85 17.96
N PRO A 49 -37.26 52.46 18.08
CA PRO A 49 -38.38 53.38 17.89
C PRO A 49 -38.41 54.53 18.90
N SER A 50 -37.56 54.50 19.91
CA SER A 50 -37.40 55.53 20.92
C SER A 50 -36.39 56.64 20.56
N LYS A 51 -35.67 56.50 19.44
CA LYS A 51 -34.56 57.41 19.07
C LYS A 51 -34.84 58.26 17.83
N GLY A 52 -35.96 58.90 17.82
CA GLY A 52 -36.24 59.89 16.83
C GLY A 52 -37.01 59.41 15.62
N ILE A 53 -37.55 60.40 14.86
CA ILE A 53 -38.26 60.20 13.61
C ILE A 53 -37.23 59.95 12.51
N ALA A 54 -37.48 59.00 11.61
CA ALA A 54 -36.61 58.76 10.47
C ALA A 54 -36.30 60.07 9.72
N GLY A 55 -35.01 60.39 9.58
CA GLY A 55 -34.51 61.57 8.94
C GLY A 55 -33.99 62.68 9.89
N TYR A 56 -34.15 62.55 11.19
CA TYR A 56 -33.51 63.43 12.16
C TYR A 56 -32.22 62.80 12.69
N ALA A 57 -31.17 63.65 12.82
CA ALA A 57 -29.93 63.20 13.43
C ALA A 57 -30.15 62.79 14.89
N THR A 58 -29.75 61.62 15.25
CA THR A 58 -29.73 61.15 16.65
C THR A 58 -28.52 61.74 17.36
N HIS A 59 -28.74 62.38 18.47
CA HIS A 59 -27.68 62.98 19.29
C HIS A 59 -27.99 62.81 20.78
N GLY A 60 -26.96 62.51 21.55
CA GLY A 60 -27.01 62.47 23.00
C GLY A 60 -26.70 63.89 23.55
N SER A 61 -27.31 64.27 24.67
CA SER A 61 -27.08 65.55 25.31
C SER A 61 -25.87 65.49 26.24
N GLY A 62 -24.83 66.26 25.89
CA GLY A 62 -23.64 66.39 26.74
C GLY A 62 -22.59 65.33 26.65
N GLU A 63 -22.76 64.40 25.74
CA GLU A 63 -21.82 63.30 25.56
C GLU A 63 -20.90 63.48 24.32
N ALA A 64 -19.65 63.08 24.44
CA ALA A 64 -18.73 63.12 23.31
C ALA A 64 -19.09 62.05 22.26
N THR A 65 -18.89 62.34 20.98
CA THR A 65 -19.03 61.34 19.91
C THR A 65 -17.86 60.36 19.94
N THR A 66 -18.06 59.24 20.62
CA THR A 66 -17.09 58.13 20.72
C THR A 66 -17.58 56.98 19.89
N VAL A 67 -16.69 55.99 19.64
CA VAL A 67 -17.05 54.75 18.92
C VAL A 67 -18.21 54.02 19.61
N SER A 68 -18.21 53.98 20.95
CA SER A 68 -19.28 53.35 21.73
C SER A 68 -20.60 54.08 21.58
N ASN A 69 -20.61 55.43 21.83
CA ASN A 69 -21.82 56.24 21.75
C ASN A 69 -22.38 56.31 20.31
N ALA A 70 -21.51 56.34 19.32
CA ALA A 70 -21.91 56.32 17.93
C ALA A 70 -22.55 54.97 17.52
N SER A 71 -22.05 53.87 18.02
CA SER A 71 -22.59 52.52 17.79
C SER A 71 -23.96 52.33 18.47
N GLU A 72 -24.15 52.87 19.70
CA GLU A 72 -25.42 52.80 20.42
C GLU A 72 -26.50 53.69 19.82
N LEU A 73 -26.13 54.90 19.37
CA LEU A 73 -27.06 55.87 18.84
C LEU A 73 -27.36 55.68 17.34
N GLY A 74 -26.39 55.33 16.54
CA GLY A 74 -26.47 55.26 15.09
C GLY A 74 -26.64 53.87 14.48
N GLY A 75 -26.63 52.83 15.31
CA GLY A 75 -26.59 51.45 14.81
C GLY A 75 -25.24 51.12 14.18
N GLU A 76 -25.21 50.22 13.22
CA GLU A 76 -23.98 49.68 12.59
C GLU A 76 -23.34 50.62 11.56
N PHE A 77 -23.22 51.95 11.85
CA PHE A 77 -22.57 52.80 10.87
C PHE A 77 -21.03 52.75 10.95
N ILE A 78 -20.48 52.30 12.07
CA ILE A 78 -19.05 51.99 12.22
C ILE A 78 -18.83 50.55 11.85
N GLN A 79 -18.20 50.30 10.69
CA GLN A 79 -17.88 48.98 10.24
C GLN A 79 -16.51 48.57 10.77
N PRO A 80 -16.36 47.32 11.26
CA PRO A 80 -15.05 46.79 11.55
C PRO A 80 -14.22 46.70 10.27
N GLU A 81 -12.92 46.90 10.39
CA GLU A 81 -11.99 46.69 9.30
C GLU A 81 -11.96 45.22 8.96
N ILE A 82 -12.07 44.88 7.68
CA ILE A 82 -12.12 43.51 7.20
C ILE A 82 -10.83 43.21 6.43
N ASP A 83 -10.08 42.21 6.88
CA ASP A 83 -8.96 41.71 6.09
C ASP A 83 -9.51 41.14 4.77
N SER A 84 -8.98 41.65 3.67
CA SER A 84 -9.36 41.16 2.32
C SER A 84 -8.80 39.78 2.00
N LYS A 85 -7.83 39.32 2.81
CA LYS A 85 -7.19 38.01 2.62
C LYS A 85 -7.94 36.92 3.35
N ILE A 86 -8.52 36.00 2.59
CA ILE A 86 -9.14 34.78 3.15
C ILE A 86 -8.05 33.75 3.43
N THR A 87 -7.89 33.39 4.69
CA THR A 87 -7.00 32.30 5.09
C THR A 87 -7.76 30.99 5.00
N MET A 88 -7.35 30.13 4.09
CA MET A 88 -7.91 28.79 3.96
C MET A 88 -7.23 27.88 4.97
N ILE A 89 -8.00 27.30 5.89
CA ILE A 89 -7.54 26.21 6.77
C ILE A 89 -7.60 24.96 5.92
N ALA A 90 -6.47 24.61 5.35
CA ALA A 90 -6.41 23.48 4.45
C ALA A 90 -5.73 22.29 5.14
N SER A 91 -6.25 21.10 4.88
CA SER A 91 -5.50 19.86 5.14
C SER A 91 -4.26 19.80 4.24
N ASP A 92 -3.27 19.02 4.65
CA ASP A 92 -2.06 18.78 3.88
C ASP A 92 -2.40 18.28 2.47
N GLU A 93 -1.58 18.66 1.49
CA GLU A 93 -1.75 18.20 0.12
C GLU A 93 -1.45 16.70 0.03
N SER A 94 -2.24 15.99 -0.75
CA SER A 94 -2.00 14.57 -0.98
C SER A 94 -0.86 14.35 -1.95
N ILE A 95 0.07 13.52 -1.54
CA ILE A 95 1.21 13.08 -2.37
C ILE A 95 0.75 12.31 -3.61
N ILE A 96 -0.34 11.54 -3.50
CA ILE A 96 -0.90 10.78 -4.63
C ILE A 96 -1.34 11.68 -5.78
N ASP A 97 -1.90 12.87 -5.50
CA ASP A 97 -2.26 13.81 -6.57
C ASP A 97 -1.02 14.27 -7.35
N THR A 98 0.07 14.59 -6.62
CA THR A 98 1.35 14.96 -7.24
C THR A 98 1.91 13.79 -8.06
N ILE A 99 1.87 12.57 -7.53
CA ILE A 99 2.30 11.36 -8.25
C ILE A 99 1.46 11.18 -9.51
N LYS A 100 0.13 11.25 -9.44
CA LYS A 100 -0.76 11.13 -10.61
C LYS A 100 -0.40 12.06 -11.75
N ARG A 101 0.05 13.28 -11.43
CA ARG A 101 0.43 14.30 -12.43
C ARG A 101 1.84 14.13 -12.98
N ARG A 102 2.76 13.65 -12.14
CA ARG A 102 4.19 13.59 -12.45
C ARG A 102 4.69 12.21 -12.87
N ILE A 103 3.85 11.19 -12.70
CA ILE A 103 4.21 9.83 -13.09
C ILE A 103 4.62 9.75 -14.56
N THR A 104 5.76 9.14 -14.82
CA THR A 104 6.33 9.04 -16.16
C THR A 104 5.49 8.16 -17.08
N ARG A 105 4.84 7.13 -16.52
CA ARG A 105 4.10 6.13 -17.30
C ARG A 105 2.59 6.39 -17.24
N GLN A 106 2.15 7.30 -18.11
CA GLN A 106 0.73 7.61 -18.32
C GLN A 106 0.28 7.02 -19.66
N VAL A 107 -0.79 6.22 -19.64
CA VAL A 107 -1.32 5.53 -20.81
C VAL A 107 -2.76 5.99 -21.05
N PRO A 108 -3.04 6.69 -22.17
CA PRO A 108 -4.40 7.01 -22.55
C PRO A 108 -5.14 5.74 -22.99
N VAL A 109 -6.40 5.61 -22.58
CA VAL A 109 -7.25 4.47 -22.88
C VAL A 109 -8.63 4.93 -23.31
N THR A 110 -9.33 4.12 -24.10
CA THR A 110 -10.66 4.41 -24.63
C THR A 110 -11.77 3.57 -23.98
N SER A 111 -11.40 2.64 -23.10
CA SER A 111 -12.33 1.75 -22.40
C SER A 111 -12.26 1.97 -20.90
N PHE A 112 -13.37 1.77 -20.19
CA PHE A 112 -13.43 1.73 -18.72
C PHE A 112 -12.80 0.46 -18.13
N GLU A 113 -12.58 -0.57 -18.96
CA GLU A 113 -11.93 -1.82 -18.56
C GLU A 113 -10.59 -1.92 -19.28
N VAL A 114 -9.52 -2.15 -18.53
CA VAL A 114 -8.16 -2.30 -19.04
C VAL A 114 -7.57 -3.60 -18.51
N ASP A 115 -7.16 -4.47 -19.42
CA ASP A 115 -6.45 -5.68 -19.08
C ASP A 115 -4.95 -5.47 -19.32
N HIS A 116 -4.15 -5.72 -18.31
CA HIS A 116 -2.71 -5.80 -18.43
C HIS A 116 -2.26 -7.24 -18.19
N TYR A 117 -1.23 -7.65 -18.92
CA TYR A 117 -0.76 -9.02 -18.91
C TYR A 117 0.53 -9.13 -18.12
N LEU A 118 0.61 -10.18 -17.31
CA LEU A 118 1.79 -10.55 -16.55
C LEU A 118 2.36 -11.83 -17.13
N ILE A 119 3.67 -11.88 -17.30
CA ILE A 119 4.42 -13.09 -17.69
C ILE A 119 5.39 -13.37 -16.56
N ASP A 120 5.43 -14.62 -16.13
CA ASP A 120 6.35 -15.11 -15.12
C ASP A 120 7.43 -16.01 -15.74
N GLU A 121 8.56 -16.13 -15.06
CA GLU A 121 9.64 -17.04 -15.43
C GLU A 121 9.30 -18.46 -14.98
N LYS A 122 9.88 -19.44 -15.68
CA LYS A 122 9.74 -20.84 -15.29
C LYS A 122 10.46 -21.06 -13.96
N ARG A 123 9.80 -21.75 -13.02
CA ARG A 123 10.41 -22.15 -11.75
C ARG A 123 11.65 -23.01 -12.00
N SER A 124 12.68 -22.76 -11.22
CA SER A 124 13.96 -23.47 -11.30
C SER A 124 14.18 -24.46 -10.15
N LYS A 125 13.37 -24.40 -9.09
CA LYS A 125 13.59 -25.17 -7.87
C LYS A 125 12.37 -25.97 -7.44
N ALA A 126 12.60 -27.16 -6.91
CA ALA A 126 11.61 -27.96 -6.20
C ALA A 126 12.26 -28.79 -5.10
N THR A 127 11.45 -29.27 -4.15
CA THR A 127 11.93 -30.07 -3.01
C THR A 127 11.35 -31.47 -3.08
N THR A 128 12.14 -32.46 -2.71
CA THR A 128 11.68 -33.84 -2.61
C THR A 128 10.65 -33.98 -1.48
N SER A 129 9.55 -34.69 -1.76
CA SER A 129 8.47 -34.91 -0.77
C SER A 129 8.72 -36.08 0.16
N ALA A 130 9.54 -37.03 -0.28
CA ALA A 130 9.90 -38.23 0.46
C ALA A 130 11.35 -38.58 0.18
N GLU A 131 11.91 -39.43 1.01
CA GLU A 131 13.24 -39.97 0.78
C GLU A 131 13.23 -40.94 -0.42
N TYR A 132 14.23 -40.79 -1.29
CA TYR A 132 14.59 -41.83 -2.25
C TYR A 132 15.68 -42.68 -1.64
N ALA A 133 15.39 -43.94 -1.40
CA ALA A 133 16.22 -44.83 -0.59
C ALA A 133 17.50 -45.42 -1.26
N GLY A 134 17.83 -44.96 -2.49
CA GLY A 134 19.09 -45.39 -3.14
C GLY A 134 19.18 -46.88 -3.45
N ILE A 135 18.25 -47.45 -4.21
CA ILE A 135 18.16 -48.90 -4.52
C ILE A 135 19.12 -49.30 -5.65
N ASN A 136 20.37 -48.98 -5.60
CA ASN A 136 21.38 -49.33 -6.63
C ASN A 136 20.85 -49.32 -8.08
N ALA A 137 19.94 -48.42 -8.38
CA ALA A 137 19.30 -48.28 -9.68
C ALA A 137 19.95 -47.13 -10.45
N THR A 138 20.25 -47.37 -11.73
CA THR A 138 20.76 -46.34 -12.63
C THR A 138 19.70 -45.30 -12.99
N ARG A 139 18.41 -45.65 -12.87
CA ARG A 139 17.26 -44.78 -13.11
C ARG A 139 16.39 -44.73 -11.87
N ALA A 140 16.15 -43.58 -11.35
CA ALA A 140 15.39 -43.34 -10.13
C ALA A 140 14.20 -42.40 -10.39
N GLU A 141 13.05 -42.77 -9.86
CA GLU A 141 11.92 -41.84 -9.79
C GLU A 141 12.11 -40.88 -8.61
N ILE A 142 12.19 -39.60 -8.89
CA ILE A 142 12.36 -38.60 -7.84
C ILE A 142 10.98 -38.21 -7.30
N PRO A 143 10.72 -38.37 -5.98
CA PRO A 143 9.42 -38.10 -5.39
C PRO A 143 9.23 -36.61 -5.17
N PHE A 144 8.27 -35.98 -5.90
CA PHE A 144 7.81 -34.61 -5.68
C PHE A 144 6.35 -34.61 -5.24
N ALA A 145 5.97 -33.68 -4.35
CA ALA A 145 4.64 -33.61 -3.78
C ALA A 145 3.57 -33.19 -4.81
N SER A 146 3.87 -32.16 -5.60
CA SER A 146 2.90 -31.58 -6.50
C SER A 146 3.17 -31.91 -7.97
N THR A 147 2.10 -31.92 -8.77
CA THR A 147 2.22 -32.04 -10.24
C THR A 147 2.97 -30.83 -10.84
N ALA A 148 2.87 -29.64 -10.22
CA ALA A 148 3.61 -28.47 -10.65
C ALA A 148 5.12 -28.66 -10.49
N ASP A 149 5.57 -29.25 -9.37
CA ASP A 149 6.99 -29.56 -9.12
C ASP A 149 7.51 -30.60 -10.11
N ARG A 150 6.73 -31.63 -10.42
CA ARG A 150 7.09 -32.65 -11.41
C ARG A 150 7.27 -32.09 -12.82
N LYS A 151 6.51 -31.06 -13.19
CA LYS A 151 6.58 -30.40 -14.51
C LYS A 151 7.83 -29.54 -14.71
N ILE A 152 8.51 -29.14 -13.64
CA ILE A 152 9.76 -28.36 -13.72
C ILE A 152 10.85 -29.19 -14.43
N PHE A 153 10.98 -30.46 -14.05
CA PHE A 153 12.04 -31.35 -14.51
C PHE A 153 11.57 -32.12 -15.75
N GLN A 154 11.96 -31.62 -16.88
CA GLN A 154 11.64 -32.22 -18.19
C GLN A 154 12.80 -33.13 -18.63
N GLU A 155 12.51 -34.00 -19.61
CA GLU A 155 13.50 -34.86 -20.25
C GLU A 155 14.65 -34.05 -20.86
N TYR A 156 15.87 -34.56 -20.75
CA TYR A 156 17.12 -33.93 -21.18
C TYR A 156 17.56 -32.69 -20.40
N TYR A 157 16.96 -32.40 -19.25
CA TYR A 157 17.46 -31.37 -18.34
C TYR A 157 18.36 -31.93 -17.28
N THR A 158 19.29 -31.11 -16.80
CA THR A 158 20.17 -31.43 -15.67
C THR A 158 19.75 -30.62 -14.45
N ALA A 159 20.00 -31.16 -13.27
CA ALA A 159 19.75 -30.50 -12.01
C ALA A 159 20.78 -30.90 -10.96
N ILE A 160 20.95 -30.06 -9.94
CA ILE A 160 21.77 -30.38 -8.76
C ILE A 160 20.87 -30.64 -7.55
N CYS A 161 21.27 -31.61 -6.73
CA CYS A 161 20.65 -31.88 -5.43
C CYS A 161 21.49 -31.20 -4.36
N LYS A 162 20.98 -30.09 -3.79
CA LYS A 162 21.71 -29.31 -2.81
C LYS A 162 21.91 -30.08 -1.51
N GLY A 163 23.16 -30.20 -1.05
CA GLY A 163 23.52 -30.87 0.19
C GLY A 163 23.52 -32.40 0.13
N VAL A 164 23.43 -33.00 -1.07
CA VAL A 164 23.72 -34.39 -1.31
C VAL A 164 25.06 -34.47 -2.03
N ASN A 165 26.04 -35.17 -1.46
CA ASN A 165 27.38 -35.20 -2.04
C ASN A 165 27.44 -36.04 -3.31
N GLY A 166 28.20 -35.55 -4.28
CA GLY A 166 28.59 -36.33 -5.44
C GLY A 166 29.80 -37.22 -5.17
N TYR A 167 30.19 -37.99 -6.18
CA TYR A 167 31.30 -38.96 -6.12
C TYR A 167 32.38 -38.59 -7.12
N ASP A 168 33.57 -39.17 -6.90
CA ASP A 168 34.70 -39.06 -7.83
C ASP A 168 34.42 -39.78 -9.17
N ALA A 169 35.33 -39.67 -10.13
CA ALA A 169 35.19 -40.31 -11.43
C ALA A 169 35.12 -41.83 -11.36
N SER A 170 35.69 -42.43 -10.32
CA SER A 170 35.61 -43.89 -10.07
C SER A 170 34.24 -44.29 -9.48
N GLY A 171 33.49 -43.33 -8.93
CA GLY A 171 32.21 -43.59 -8.25
C GLY A 171 32.34 -44.32 -6.92
N GLN A 172 33.55 -44.39 -6.35
CA GLN A 172 33.85 -45.13 -5.13
C GLN A 172 34.07 -44.21 -3.92
N THR A 173 34.45 -42.96 -4.16
CA THR A 173 34.76 -42.01 -3.09
C THR A 173 33.78 -40.83 -3.15
N GLU A 174 33.08 -40.62 -2.06
CA GLU A 174 32.22 -39.43 -1.89
C GLU A 174 33.08 -38.18 -1.77
N LEU A 175 32.69 -37.12 -2.46
CA LEU A 175 33.37 -35.84 -2.48
C LEU A 175 32.56 -34.81 -1.66
N PRO A 176 32.95 -34.54 -0.41
CA PRO A 176 32.27 -33.55 0.42
C PRO A 176 32.30 -32.16 -0.21
N GLY A 177 31.15 -31.50 -0.29
CA GLY A 177 31.04 -30.14 -0.85
C GLY A 177 30.87 -30.09 -2.37
N VAL A 178 30.82 -31.24 -3.05
CA VAL A 178 30.41 -31.35 -4.46
C VAL A 178 28.98 -31.86 -4.51
N ASP A 179 28.05 -31.08 -4.97
CA ASP A 179 26.64 -31.48 -5.06
C ASP A 179 26.43 -32.60 -6.10
N LEU A 180 25.49 -33.49 -5.79
CA LEU A 180 25.06 -34.53 -6.73
C LEU A 180 24.33 -33.89 -7.92
N MET A 181 24.76 -34.22 -9.12
CA MET A 181 24.14 -33.78 -10.37
C MET A 181 23.27 -34.91 -10.95
N LEU A 182 22.04 -34.58 -11.26
CA LEU A 182 21.06 -35.45 -11.90
C LEU A 182 20.83 -35.05 -13.35
N PHE A 183 20.57 -36.05 -14.18
CA PHE A 183 20.12 -35.91 -15.56
C PHE A 183 18.77 -36.60 -15.74
N PHE A 184 17.76 -35.88 -16.17
CA PHE A 184 16.41 -36.39 -16.35
C PHE A 184 16.24 -37.04 -17.72
N VAL A 185 15.86 -38.30 -17.72
CA VAL A 185 15.77 -39.17 -18.93
C VAL A 185 14.33 -39.48 -19.34
N GLY A 186 13.35 -39.10 -18.56
CA GLY A 186 11.96 -39.38 -18.87
C GLY A 186 11.03 -39.16 -17.69
N LYS A 187 9.80 -39.60 -17.84
CA LYS A 187 8.77 -39.59 -16.78
C LYS A 187 8.11 -40.97 -16.69
N ASN A 188 7.67 -41.32 -15.49
CA ASN A 188 6.80 -42.46 -15.30
C ASN A 188 5.43 -42.18 -15.94
N SER A 189 4.92 -43.12 -16.75
CA SER A 189 3.66 -43.01 -17.45
C SER A 189 2.42 -42.93 -16.54
N THR A 190 2.51 -43.48 -15.32
CA THR A 190 1.39 -43.56 -14.39
C THR A 190 1.42 -42.43 -13.34
N THR A 191 2.59 -42.15 -12.77
CA THR A 191 2.78 -41.20 -11.68
C THR A 191 3.18 -39.79 -12.16
N GLU A 192 3.55 -39.66 -13.44
CA GLU A 192 4.18 -38.44 -14.01
C GLU A 192 5.46 -38.02 -13.25
N ALA A 193 5.98 -38.88 -12.36
CA ALA A 193 7.21 -38.60 -11.63
C ALA A 193 8.40 -38.53 -12.59
N PRO A 194 9.28 -37.55 -12.50
CA PRO A 194 10.48 -37.48 -13.34
C PRO A 194 11.46 -38.56 -12.96
N ILE A 195 12.02 -39.22 -13.98
CA ILE A 195 13.03 -40.27 -13.86
C ILE A 195 14.39 -39.63 -14.12
N ALA A 196 15.29 -39.75 -13.16
CA ALA A 196 16.65 -39.22 -13.22
C ALA A 196 17.72 -40.29 -13.21
N MET A 197 18.86 -39.99 -13.78
CA MET A 197 20.14 -40.71 -13.66
C MET A 197 21.14 -39.79 -12.95
N ALA A 198 22.03 -40.37 -12.14
CA ALA A 198 23.12 -39.59 -11.54
C ALA A 198 24.26 -39.41 -12.56
N VAL A 199 24.79 -38.20 -12.64
CA VAL A 199 25.94 -37.88 -13.49
C VAL A 199 27.25 -38.14 -12.75
N ASN A 200 27.32 -37.71 -11.49
CA ASN A 200 28.46 -37.90 -10.59
C ASN A 200 28.05 -38.69 -9.34
N GLY A 201 27.27 -39.75 -9.53
CA GLY A 201 26.83 -40.64 -8.45
C GLY A 201 27.80 -41.77 -8.16
N PRO A 202 27.48 -42.61 -7.18
CA PRO A 202 28.26 -43.84 -6.92
C PRO A 202 28.13 -44.83 -8.06
N LYS A 203 29.13 -45.68 -8.21
CA LYS A 203 29.14 -46.82 -9.13
C LYS A 203 29.19 -48.12 -8.33
N VAL A 204 28.49 -49.13 -8.79
CA VAL A 204 28.54 -50.46 -8.14
C VAL A 204 29.96 -51.05 -8.28
N ASN A 205 30.54 -50.95 -9.49
CA ASN A 205 31.95 -51.28 -9.74
C ASN A 205 32.63 -50.05 -10.38
N ALA A 206 33.91 -49.84 -10.09
CA ALA A 206 34.69 -48.74 -10.64
C ALA A 206 34.74 -48.71 -12.18
N THR A 207 34.51 -49.85 -12.82
CA THR A 207 34.52 -50.07 -14.28
C THR A 207 33.15 -49.85 -14.94
N ASP A 208 32.09 -49.63 -14.15
CA ASP A 208 30.75 -49.44 -14.70
C ASP A 208 30.65 -48.13 -15.46
N ASP A 209 29.93 -48.13 -16.61
CA ASP A 209 29.74 -46.94 -17.42
C ASP A 209 28.74 -45.95 -16.82
N TYR A 210 27.82 -46.46 -15.97
CA TYR A 210 26.73 -45.66 -15.39
C TYR A 210 26.84 -45.57 -13.88
N CYS A 211 26.49 -44.38 -13.38
CA CYS A 211 26.30 -44.16 -11.94
C CYS A 211 24.91 -44.63 -11.49
N VAL A 212 24.81 -45.08 -10.26
CA VAL A 212 23.53 -45.31 -9.58
C VAL A 212 23.13 -44.03 -8.84
N VAL A 213 21.83 -43.84 -8.64
CA VAL A 213 21.34 -42.68 -7.87
C VAL A 213 21.46 -43.02 -6.38
N PRO A 214 22.25 -42.26 -5.60
CA PRO A 214 22.37 -42.46 -4.17
C PRO A 214 21.08 -42.11 -3.43
N THR A 215 21.05 -42.36 -2.14
CA THR A 215 19.95 -41.92 -1.26
C THR A 215 19.81 -40.39 -1.31
N ILE A 216 18.61 -39.92 -1.59
CA ILE A 216 18.25 -38.49 -1.58
C ILE A 216 17.25 -38.30 -0.44
N PRO A 217 17.59 -37.57 0.64
CA PRO A 217 16.71 -37.34 1.78
C PRO A 217 15.45 -36.56 1.39
N ALA A 218 14.37 -36.77 2.14
CA ALA A 218 13.19 -35.92 2.06
C ALA A 218 13.54 -34.46 2.37
N GLY A 219 12.90 -33.50 1.70
CA GLY A 219 13.18 -32.10 1.89
C GLY A 219 14.47 -31.61 1.21
N THR A 220 15.10 -32.43 0.34
CA THR A 220 16.26 -32.00 -0.45
C THR A 220 15.81 -31.04 -1.56
N GLU A 221 16.42 -29.87 -1.64
CA GLU A 221 16.19 -28.90 -2.71
C GLU A 221 16.92 -29.34 -3.99
N ILE A 222 16.17 -29.45 -5.09
CA ILE A 222 16.70 -29.79 -6.42
C ILE A 222 16.57 -28.54 -7.29
N ILE A 223 17.69 -28.08 -7.85
CA ILE A 223 17.79 -26.88 -8.65
C ILE A 223 18.01 -27.25 -10.10
N LEU A 224 17.10 -26.83 -10.97
CA LEU A 224 17.19 -27.03 -12.41
C LEU A 224 18.37 -26.23 -12.98
N LEU A 225 19.17 -26.85 -13.82
CA LEU A 225 20.23 -26.21 -14.58
C LEU A 225 19.78 -26.01 -16.03
N SER A 226 20.59 -26.41 -16.98
CA SER A 226 20.31 -26.34 -18.41
C SER A 226 19.97 -27.71 -18.98
N SER A 227 19.58 -27.75 -20.25
CA SER A 227 19.43 -29.00 -20.98
C SER A 227 20.80 -29.54 -21.43
N ALA A 228 20.91 -30.85 -21.46
CA ALA A 228 22.04 -31.57 -22.05
C ALA A 228 21.50 -32.50 -23.17
N ALA A 229 21.77 -32.13 -24.42
CA ALA A 229 21.29 -32.84 -25.57
C ALA A 229 22.39 -33.77 -26.13
N TYR A 230 22.02 -34.92 -26.73
CA TYR A 230 22.96 -35.77 -27.43
C TYR A 230 23.30 -35.19 -28.83
N GLU A 231 24.37 -35.64 -29.41
CA GLU A 231 25.00 -35.03 -30.61
C GLU A 231 24.05 -34.78 -31.78
N THR A 232 23.13 -35.69 -32.04
CA THR A 232 22.20 -35.55 -33.22
C THR A 232 20.84 -34.94 -32.85
N GLN A 233 20.63 -34.60 -31.56
CA GLN A 233 19.36 -34.10 -31.09
C GLN A 233 19.17 -32.63 -31.48
N LYS A 234 18.05 -32.30 -32.12
CA LYS A 234 17.69 -30.95 -32.58
C LYS A 234 16.58 -30.32 -31.77
N PHE A 235 15.78 -31.10 -31.07
CA PHE A 235 14.60 -30.65 -30.35
C PHE A 235 14.51 -31.32 -28.97
N ILE A 236 14.03 -30.56 -27.97
CA ILE A 236 13.63 -31.01 -26.66
C ILE A 236 12.16 -30.64 -26.43
N ALA A 237 11.56 -31.16 -25.38
CA ALA A 237 10.18 -30.82 -25.04
C ALA A 237 9.97 -29.30 -24.92
N PRO A 238 8.93 -28.74 -25.58
CA PRO A 238 8.68 -27.29 -25.57
C PRO A 238 8.28 -26.81 -24.16
N SER A 239 8.73 -25.61 -23.81
CA SER A 239 8.27 -24.92 -22.63
C SER A 239 7.17 -23.94 -23.02
N THR A 240 6.01 -24.01 -22.40
CA THR A 240 4.88 -23.11 -22.67
C THR A 240 4.84 -22.02 -21.63
N ILE A 241 4.90 -20.78 -22.05
CA ILE A 241 4.73 -19.58 -21.22
C ILE A 241 3.54 -18.81 -21.76
N VAL A 242 2.52 -18.60 -20.92
CA VAL A 242 1.30 -17.89 -21.30
C VAL A 242 1.10 -16.69 -20.38
N PRO A 243 0.92 -15.49 -20.95
CA PRO A 243 0.63 -14.31 -20.13
C PRO A 243 -0.76 -14.41 -19.49
N VAL A 244 -0.85 -14.02 -18.22
CA VAL A 244 -2.10 -13.98 -17.47
C VAL A 244 -2.61 -12.55 -17.39
N PRO A 245 -3.88 -12.28 -17.76
CA PRO A 245 -4.48 -10.94 -17.68
C PRO A 245 -4.87 -10.58 -16.23
N GLU A 246 -4.61 -9.35 -15.86
CA GLU A 246 -5.18 -8.72 -14.66
C GLU A 246 -6.02 -7.52 -15.08
N ARG A 247 -7.29 -7.48 -14.66
CA ARG A 247 -8.26 -6.47 -15.07
C ARG A 247 -8.31 -5.32 -14.08
N MET A 248 -8.29 -4.10 -14.63
CA MET A 248 -8.45 -2.85 -13.90
C MET A 248 -9.67 -2.08 -14.43
N TYR A 249 -10.37 -1.40 -13.54
CA TYR A 249 -11.49 -0.52 -13.89
C TYR A 249 -11.09 0.94 -13.69
N LEU A 250 -11.48 1.80 -14.66
CA LEU A 250 -11.35 3.25 -14.53
C LEU A 250 -12.60 3.79 -13.83
N GLN A 251 -12.41 4.64 -12.85
CA GLN A 251 -13.50 5.28 -12.15
C GLN A 251 -13.70 6.70 -12.67
N LYS A 252 -14.96 7.02 -13.00
CA LYS A 252 -15.37 8.39 -13.30
C LYS A 252 -15.65 9.11 -12.00
N GLN A 253 -14.91 10.16 -11.73
CA GLN A 253 -15.06 11.00 -10.55
C GLN A 253 -15.55 12.39 -10.97
N LEU A 254 -16.56 12.90 -10.27
CA LEU A 254 -17.20 14.17 -10.55
C LEU A 254 -17.33 14.97 -9.25
N CYS A 255 -17.10 16.27 -9.36
CA CYS A 255 -17.46 17.23 -8.33
C CYS A 255 -18.01 18.47 -8.99
N ASN A 256 -19.03 19.10 -8.40
CA ASN A 256 -19.60 20.31 -8.95
C ASN A 256 -19.89 21.33 -7.86
N SER A 257 -19.82 22.61 -8.23
CA SER A 257 -20.32 23.73 -7.46
C SER A 257 -21.31 24.51 -8.29
N ILE A 258 -22.38 24.99 -7.68
CA ILE A 258 -23.39 25.82 -8.33
C ILE A 258 -23.45 27.14 -7.58
N VAL A 259 -23.35 28.25 -8.32
CA VAL A 259 -23.40 29.61 -7.78
C VAL A 259 -24.42 30.41 -8.55
N SER A 260 -25.44 30.94 -7.86
CA SER A 260 -26.48 31.78 -8.49
C SER A 260 -25.91 33.11 -8.94
N ASP A 261 -26.48 33.68 -10.02
CA ASP A 261 -26.04 34.98 -10.55
C ASP A 261 -26.40 36.11 -9.59
N TYR A 262 -27.47 35.97 -8.82
CA TYR A 262 -27.83 36.92 -7.76
C TYR A 262 -26.78 36.95 -6.64
N PHE A 263 -26.24 35.78 -6.23
CA PHE A 263 -25.16 35.76 -5.24
C PHE A 263 -23.90 36.46 -5.75
N LYS A 264 -23.62 36.40 -7.06
CA LYS A 264 -22.46 37.09 -7.67
C LYS A 264 -22.67 38.59 -7.69
N ALA A 265 -23.90 39.05 -7.97
CA ALA A 265 -24.25 40.45 -8.10
C ALA A 265 -24.35 41.19 -6.75
N GLN A 266 -24.62 40.46 -5.65
CA GLN A 266 -24.76 41.09 -4.33
C GLN A 266 -23.45 41.73 -3.85
N LYS A 267 -23.56 42.90 -3.24
CA LYS A 267 -22.45 43.55 -2.55
C LYS A 267 -22.09 42.72 -1.30
N LYS A 268 -20.92 42.14 -1.31
CA LYS A 268 -20.43 41.31 -0.23
C LYS A 268 -19.56 42.11 0.72
N ARG A 269 -19.67 41.83 2.01
CA ARG A 269 -18.81 42.39 3.04
C ARG A 269 -17.36 41.91 2.89
N LEU A 270 -17.18 40.61 2.49
CA LEU A 270 -15.90 40.00 2.14
C LEU A 270 -15.87 39.76 0.63
N PRO A 271 -14.78 40.03 -0.09
CA PRO A 271 -14.67 39.79 -1.53
C PRO A 271 -14.51 38.30 -1.83
N PHE A 272 -15.54 37.50 -1.50
CA PHE A 272 -15.56 36.04 -1.78
C PHE A 272 -16.12 35.79 -3.18
N SER A 273 -15.23 35.38 -4.07
CA SER A 273 -15.54 35.20 -5.49
C SER A 273 -15.90 33.76 -5.84
N GLN A 274 -16.53 33.57 -7.01
CA GLN A 274 -16.82 32.25 -7.55
C GLN A 274 -15.54 31.42 -7.76
N SER A 275 -14.42 32.03 -8.17
CA SER A 275 -13.16 31.37 -8.37
C SER A 275 -12.59 30.77 -7.07
N GLN A 276 -12.79 31.44 -5.95
CA GLN A 276 -12.34 30.90 -4.64
C GLN A 276 -13.19 29.72 -4.19
N ILE A 277 -14.49 29.73 -4.50
CA ILE A 277 -15.36 28.56 -4.27
C ILE A 277 -14.90 27.39 -5.13
N ALA A 278 -14.65 27.64 -6.42
CA ALA A 278 -14.17 26.62 -7.36
C ALA A 278 -12.83 26.02 -6.94
N GLU A 279 -11.90 26.84 -6.46
CA GLU A 279 -10.61 26.39 -5.95
C GLU A 279 -10.76 25.51 -4.71
N ALA A 280 -11.61 25.89 -3.76
CA ALA A 280 -11.89 25.09 -2.57
C ALA A 280 -12.51 23.73 -2.93
N VAL A 281 -13.47 23.72 -3.87
CA VAL A 281 -14.13 22.51 -4.36
C VAL A 281 -13.14 21.60 -5.12
N LEU A 282 -12.29 22.18 -5.95
CA LEU A 282 -11.25 21.45 -6.66
C LEU A 282 -10.27 20.76 -5.69
N ARG A 283 -9.86 21.46 -4.64
CA ARG A 283 -8.98 20.90 -3.61
C ARG A 283 -9.67 19.74 -2.88
N GLN A 284 -10.92 19.91 -2.48
CA GLN A 284 -11.71 18.84 -1.86
C GLN A 284 -11.82 17.61 -2.77
N PHE A 285 -12.12 17.83 -4.05
CA PHE A 285 -12.18 16.78 -5.06
C PHE A 285 -10.86 15.99 -5.17
N ARG A 286 -9.73 16.68 -5.18
CA ARG A 286 -8.40 16.02 -5.22
C ARG A 286 -8.15 15.16 -4.00
N LEU A 287 -8.49 15.64 -2.80
CA LEU A 287 -8.34 14.85 -1.57
C LEU A 287 -9.22 13.58 -1.60
N GLU A 288 -10.46 13.69 -2.07
CA GLU A 288 -11.36 12.53 -2.23
C GLU A 288 -10.85 11.54 -3.26
N SER A 289 -10.37 12.04 -4.41
CA SER A 289 -9.73 11.22 -5.45
C SER A 289 -8.52 10.46 -4.92
N CYS A 290 -7.72 11.07 -4.05
CA CYS A 290 -6.56 10.43 -3.44
C CYS A 290 -6.93 9.35 -2.43
N ARG A 291 -7.99 9.55 -1.63
CA ARG A 291 -8.52 8.51 -0.75
C ARG A 291 -9.00 7.30 -1.54
N THR A 292 -9.74 7.55 -2.62
CA THR A 292 -10.19 6.48 -3.54
C THR A 292 -9.01 5.74 -4.18
N ALA A 293 -7.97 6.46 -4.59
CA ALA A 293 -6.77 5.87 -5.17
C ALA A 293 -6.04 4.91 -4.20
N TRP A 294 -6.15 5.13 -2.88
CA TRP A 294 -5.56 4.23 -1.89
C TRP A 294 -6.41 3.01 -1.57
N VAL A 295 -7.71 3.20 -1.29
CA VAL A 295 -8.56 2.14 -0.69
C VAL A 295 -9.80 1.76 -1.49
N GLY A 296 -9.98 2.29 -2.69
CA GLY A 296 -11.09 1.95 -3.57
C GLY A 296 -11.21 0.44 -3.78
N GLN A 297 -12.42 -0.09 -3.83
CA GLN A 297 -12.69 -1.50 -4.11
C GLN A 297 -13.11 -1.66 -5.57
N PRO A 298 -12.55 -2.65 -6.30
CA PRO A 298 -12.90 -2.87 -7.70
C PRO A 298 -14.32 -3.41 -7.83
N GLY A 299 -15.04 -2.90 -8.80
CA GLY A 299 -16.39 -3.40 -9.07
C GLY A 299 -17.06 -2.68 -10.23
N LYS A 300 -18.16 -3.24 -10.67
CA LYS A 300 -19.08 -2.59 -11.60
C LYS A 300 -20.52 -3.01 -11.29
N PHE A 301 -21.43 -2.05 -11.30
CA PHE A 301 -22.86 -2.34 -11.21
C PHE A 301 -23.68 -1.51 -12.18
N LYS A 302 -24.87 -1.99 -12.47
CA LYS A 302 -25.86 -1.23 -13.22
C LYS A 302 -26.65 -0.33 -12.28
N VAL A 303 -26.63 0.96 -12.55
CA VAL A 303 -27.39 1.98 -11.83
C VAL A 303 -28.37 2.62 -12.81
N GLN A 304 -29.59 2.90 -12.36
CA GLN A 304 -30.51 3.68 -13.17
C GLN A 304 -30.04 5.12 -13.23
N ALA A 305 -29.96 5.68 -14.44
CA ALA A 305 -29.60 7.07 -14.63
C ALA A 305 -30.61 8.00 -13.93
N MET A 306 -30.17 9.20 -13.53
CA MET A 306 -31.06 10.22 -12.94
C MET A 306 -32.20 10.59 -13.89
N ASP A 307 -31.93 10.64 -15.18
CA ASP A 307 -32.94 10.72 -16.23
C ASP A 307 -33.36 9.30 -16.63
N ALA A 308 -34.63 8.95 -16.40
CA ALA A 308 -35.20 7.64 -16.73
C ALA A 308 -35.07 7.30 -18.22
N ALA A 309 -35.05 8.30 -19.11
CA ALA A 309 -34.91 8.10 -20.54
C ALA A 309 -33.51 7.54 -20.91
N MET A 310 -32.50 7.77 -20.08
CA MET A 310 -31.14 7.24 -20.27
C MET A 310 -30.99 5.78 -19.84
N GLY A 311 -31.99 5.19 -19.20
CA GLY A 311 -32.00 3.80 -18.78
C GLY A 311 -30.94 3.44 -17.73
N TYR A 312 -30.57 2.16 -17.69
CA TYR A 312 -29.55 1.65 -16.79
C TYR A 312 -28.15 1.81 -17.41
N GLN A 313 -27.22 2.35 -16.63
CA GLN A 313 -25.83 2.54 -17.01
C GLN A 313 -24.88 1.80 -16.06
N TRP A 314 -23.66 1.48 -16.54
CA TRP A 314 -22.65 0.86 -15.74
C TRP A 314 -21.83 1.91 -14.99
N ASP A 315 -21.75 1.77 -13.67
CA ASP A 315 -20.76 2.47 -12.85
C ASP A 315 -19.59 1.57 -12.56
N TYR A 316 -18.38 2.12 -12.75
CA TYR A 316 -17.12 1.42 -12.57
C TYR A 316 -16.36 1.99 -11.38
N PHE A 317 -15.80 1.09 -10.58
CA PHE A 317 -15.04 1.42 -9.37
C PHE A 317 -13.60 0.94 -9.51
N SER A 318 -12.63 1.83 -9.30
CA SER A 318 -11.21 1.51 -9.42
C SER A 318 -10.70 0.74 -8.22
N LYS A 319 -9.78 -0.20 -8.47
CA LYS A 319 -9.04 -0.92 -7.44
C LYS A 319 -7.99 0.00 -6.83
N GLY A 320 -8.10 0.32 -5.54
CA GLY A 320 -7.12 1.13 -4.82
C GLY A 320 -5.73 0.46 -4.76
N LEU A 321 -4.71 1.29 -4.63
CA LEU A 321 -3.31 0.83 -4.59
C LEU A 321 -3.08 -0.24 -3.52
N ARG A 322 -3.65 -0.04 -2.32
CA ARG A 322 -3.49 -1.00 -1.21
C ARG A 322 -3.87 -2.43 -1.59
N TRP A 323 -4.93 -2.60 -2.35
CA TRP A 323 -5.44 -3.93 -2.75
C TRP A 323 -4.70 -4.54 -3.94
N GLN A 324 -3.76 -3.80 -4.53
CA GLN A 324 -2.93 -4.25 -5.64
C GLN A 324 -1.57 -4.79 -5.18
N PHE A 325 -1.18 -4.54 -3.92
CA PHE A 325 0.04 -5.13 -3.37
C PHE A 325 -0.11 -6.65 -3.28
N LYS A 326 0.83 -7.34 -3.90
CA LYS A 326 0.87 -8.82 -3.91
C LYS A 326 1.66 -9.38 -2.73
N ARG A 327 2.39 -8.53 -2.00
CA ARG A 327 3.27 -8.90 -0.88
C ARG A 327 3.02 -7.96 0.30
N GLN A 328 3.03 -8.51 1.50
CA GLN A 328 2.83 -7.78 2.74
C GLN A 328 3.94 -8.13 3.73
N TYR A 329 4.57 -7.12 4.29
CA TYR A 329 5.58 -7.26 5.34
C TYR A 329 4.97 -6.84 6.66
N ASP A 330 4.87 -7.78 7.61
CA ASP A 330 4.29 -7.54 8.93
C ASP A 330 5.42 -7.43 9.96
N LEU A 331 5.53 -6.27 10.59
CA LEU A 331 6.48 -6.04 11.69
C LEU A 331 5.87 -6.51 13.00
N SER A 332 6.57 -7.37 13.72
CA SER A 332 6.16 -7.85 15.06
C SER A 332 6.42 -6.84 16.17
N ALA A 333 7.38 -5.94 15.98
CA ALA A 333 7.79 -4.89 16.92
C ALA A 333 8.10 -3.59 16.17
N THR A 334 8.44 -2.53 16.90
CA THR A 334 8.91 -1.28 16.30
C THR A 334 10.07 -1.56 15.34
N ILE A 335 10.01 -0.96 14.16
CA ILE A 335 11.00 -1.18 13.09
C ILE A 335 12.42 -0.91 13.59
N THR A 336 13.32 -1.84 13.30
CA THR A 336 14.73 -1.76 13.66
C THR A 336 15.61 -1.57 12.42
N PHE A 337 16.89 -1.29 12.64
CA PHE A 337 17.88 -1.24 11.57
C PHE A 337 17.96 -2.57 10.78
N ALA A 338 17.91 -3.70 11.48
CA ALA A 338 17.91 -5.03 10.86
C ALA A 338 16.69 -5.23 9.95
N ASP A 339 15.52 -4.76 10.38
CA ASP A 339 14.30 -4.84 9.57
C ASP A 339 14.39 -4.01 8.29
N LEU A 340 15.06 -2.85 8.32
CA LEU A 340 15.32 -2.05 7.12
C LEU A 340 16.21 -2.78 6.12
N ILE A 341 17.26 -3.46 6.59
CA ILE A 341 18.13 -4.26 5.71
C ILE A 341 17.37 -5.45 5.15
N ASN A 342 16.64 -6.17 5.99
CA ASN A 342 15.83 -7.32 5.59
C ASN A 342 14.75 -6.94 4.59
N LEU A 343 14.04 -5.83 4.84
CA LEU A 343 13.05 -5.28 3.91
C LEU A 343 13.70 -4.93 2.56
N SER A 344 14.87 -4.28 2.59
CA SER A 344 15.62 -3.93 1.37
C SER A 344 16.06 -5.18 0.61
N MET A 345 16.56 -6.20 1.31
CA MET A 345 16.94 -7.47 0.71
C MET A 345 15.74 -8.13 0.01
N VAL A 346 14.62 -8.28 0.72
CA VAL A 346 13.40 -8.89 0.16
C VAL A 346 12.80 -8.05 -0.97
N LYS A 347 12.89 -6.70 -0.88
CA LYS A 347 12.36 -5.80 -1.90
C LYS A 347 13.13 -5.88 -3.21
N PHE A 348 14.46 -5.89 -3.14
CA PHE A 348 15.34 -5.78 -4.30
C PHE A 348 15.87 -7.12 -4.83
N THR A 349 15.38 -8.23 -4.29
CA THR A 349 15.73 -9.57 -4.76
C THR A 349 14.59 -10.16 -5.58
N GLY A 350 14.85 -10.54 -6.81
CA GLY A 350 13.88 -11.16 -7.72
C GLY A 350 12.81 -10.22 -8.26
N TYR A 351 11.75 -10.77 -8.82
CA TYR A 351 10.56 -10.09 -9.34
C TYR A 351 10.82 -8.97 -10.36
N ASN A 352 11.95 -9.00 -11.05
CA ASN A 352 12.34 -7.95 -12.01
C ASN A 352 12.21 -6.52 -11.44
N CYS A 353 12.65 -6.33 -10.21
CA CYS A 353 12.55 -5.06 -9.50
C CYS A 353 13.62 -4.07 -9.93
N SER A 354 13.26 -2.80 -9.96
CA SER A 354 14.20 -1.69 -10.07
C SER A 354 15.04 -1.59 -8.79
N LYS A 355 16.27 -1.07 -8.91
CA LYS A 355 17.12 -0.76 -7.75
C LYS A 355 16.70 0.52 -7.01
N LYS A 356 15.59 1.14 -7.43
CA LYS A 356 15.01 2.33 -6.80
C LYS A 356 13.56 2.03 -6.41
N ALA A 357 13.19 2.46 -5.22
CA ALA A 357 11.85 2.31 -4.71
C ALA A 357 11.42 3.57 -3.95
N ILE A 358 10.13 3.89 -4.02
CA ILE A 358 9.50 4.96 -3.26
C ILE A 358 8.69 4.32 -2.15
N TRP A 359 8.89 4.76 -0.93
CA TRP A 359 8.13 4.31 0.22
C TRP A 359 7.18 5.41 0.69
N LEU A 360 5.90 5.25 0.38
CA LEU A 360 4.84 6.13 0.84
C LEU A 360 4.42 5.69 2.25
N LEU A 361 4.63 6.55 3.23
CA LEU A 361 4.56 6.22 4.64
C LEU A 361 3.50 7.05 5.37
N GLY A 362 2.79 6.42 6.31
CA GLY A 362 2.05 7.13 7.33
C GLY A 362 2.99 7.73 8.40
N LYS A 363 2.53 8.76 9.10
CA LYS A 363 3.35 9.55 10.05
C LYS A 363 3.99 8.74 11.17
N GLN A 364 3.31 7.73 11.69
CA GLN A 364 3.83 6.94 12.83
C GLN A 364 4.96 6.02 12.38
N LEU A 365 4.78 5.33 11.24
CA LEU A 365 5.84 4.47 10.70
C LEU A 365 7.08 5.29 10.30
N LEU A 366 6.87 6.47 9.70
CA LEU A 366 7.96 7.39 9.37
C LEU A 366 8.69 7.88 10.64
N ASN A 367 7.94 8.25 11.68
CA ASN A 367 8.51 8.66 12.97
C ASN A 367 9.35 7.54 13.61
N ASP A 368 8.87 6.29 13.52
CA ASP A 368 9.61 5.15 14.06
C ASP A 368 10.91 4.88 13.27
N ILE A 369 10.88 5.05 11.94
CA ILE A 369 12.10 4.99 11.12
C ILE A 369 13.10 6.11 11.49
N GLN A 370 12.62 7.32 11.72
CA GLN A 370 13.47 8.46 12.08
C GLN A 370 14.14 8.32 13.46
N LYS A 371 13.55 7.54 14.37
CA LYS A 371 14.15 7.23 15.68
C LYS A 371 15.32 6.26 15.59
N ILE A 372 15.48 5.56 14.47
CA ILE A 372 16.63 4.67 14.26
C ILE A 372 17.87 5.54 14.05
N ASP A 373 18.88 5.35 14.88
CA ASP A 373 20.16 6.05 14.70
C ASP A 373 20.96 5.42 13.54
N LEU A 374 20.71 5.92 12.34
CA LEU A 374 21.39 5.46 11.13
C LEU A 374 22.85 5.91 11.05
N THR A 375 23.26 6.89 11.87
CA THR A 375 24.64 7.41 11.86
C THR A 375 25.64 6.42 12.44
N LEU A 376 25.19 5.54 13.30
CA LEU A 376 25.99 4.46 13.89
C LEU A 376 26.33 3.35 12.87
N HIS A 377 25.61 3.31 11.75
CA HIS A 377 25.70 2.23 10.78
C HIS A 377 26.27 2.73 9.45
N LYS A 378 27.53 2.44 9.20
CA LYS A 378 28.25 2.87 7.97
C LYS A 378 27.71 2.28 6.67
N ASN A 379 26.90 1.23 6.76
CA ASN A 379 26.36 0.51 5.60
C ASN A 379 25.11 1.16 4.99
N ILE A 380 24.52 2.15 5.69
CA ILE A 380 23.38 2.92 5.21
C ILE A 380 23.76 4.40 5.24
N THR A 381 23.56 5.08 4.13
CA THR A 381 23.72 6.53 4.05
C THR A 381 22.38 7.20 3.77
N VAL A 382 22.15 8.34 4.41
CA VAL A 382 20.94 9.13 4.27
C VAL A 382 21.29 10.41 3.51
N THR A 383 20.60 10.66 2.41
CA THR A 383 20.78 11.87 1.58
C THR A 383 19.43 12.47 1.23
N GLY A 384 19.41 13.79 1.00
CA GLY A 384 18.25 14.44 0.40
C GLY A 384 18.07 14.02 -1.07
N SER A 385 16.84 13.81 -1.48
CA SER A 385 16.51 13.42 -2.86
C SER A 385 15.24 14.14 -3.32
N LYS A 386 15.01 14.18 -4.64
CA LYS A 386 13.75 14.64 -5.22
C LYS A 386 13.18 13.54 -6.11
N VAL A 387 11.96 13.14 -5.81
CA VAL A 387 11.20 12.17 -6.59
C VAL A 387 9.84 12.76 -6.89
N PHE A 388 9.43 12.79 -8.14
CA PHE A 388 8.22 13.47 -8.62
C PHE A 388 8.09 14.94 -8.16
N ASP A 389 9.22 15.66 -8.09
CA ASP A 389 9.35 17.02 -7.53
C ASP A 389 9.04 17.13 -6.02
N LEU A 390 8.90 16.02 -5.31
CA LEU A 390 8.77 15.97 -3.87
C LEU A 390 10.15 15.87 -3.21
N GLU A 391 10.38 16.68 -2.20
CA GLU A 391 11.57 16.54 -1.36
C GLU A 391 11.40 15.33 -0.46
N CYS A 392 12.33 14.38 -0.54
CA CYS A 392 12.30 13.15 0.21
C CYS A 392 13.66 12.82 0.81
N THR A 393 13.64 11.98 1.82
CA THR A 393 14.85 11.43 2.43
C THR A 393 15.15 10.11 1.77
N LYS A 394 16.34 9.98 1.18
CA LYS A 394 16.78 8.76 0.54
C LYS A 394 17.64 7.93 1.48
N ILE A 395 17.32 6.67 1.59
CA ILE A 395 18.13 5.66 2.27
C ILE A 395 18.84 4.82 1.22
N HIS A 396 20.18 4.87 1.23
CA HIS A 396 21.00 4.03 0.37
C HIS A 396 21.36 2.74 1.11
N THR A 397 21.03 1.62 0.51
CA THR A 397 21.43 0.30 0.99
C THR A 397 22.26 -0.41 -0.08
N VAL A 398 22.98 -1.48 0.29
CA VAL A 398 23.73 -2.31 -0.68
C VAL A 398 22.81 -2.92 -1.74
N PHE A 399 21.56 -3.20 -1.39
CA PHE A 399 20.59 -3.81 -2.30
C PHE A 399 19.94 -2.81 -3.26
N GLY A 400 19.77 -1.56 -2.84
CA GLY A 400 19.14 -0.50 -3.63
C GLY A 400 18.79 0.72 -2.79
N ASP A 401 18.16 1.70 -3.44
CA ASP A 401 17.80 2.99 -2.89
C ASP A 401 16.31 3.04 -2.55
N ILE A 402 15.97 3.60 -1.40
CA ILE A 402 14.60 3.80 -0.95
C ILE A 402 14.39 5.29 -0.65
N ASP A 403 13.46 5.91 -1.35
CA ASP A 403 13.03 7.28 -1.12
C ASP A 403 11.82 7.30 -0.16
N LEU A 404 11.98 7.88 1.03
CA LEU A 404 10.93 7.99 2.05
C LEU A 404 10.09 9.23 1.78
N VAL A 405 8.79 9.06 1.67
CA VAL A 405 7.83 10.14 1.44
C VAL A 405 6.65 9.98 2.42
N HIS A 406 6.34 11.03 3.17
CA HIS A 406 5.16 11.06 4.02
C HIS A 406 3.90 11.29 3.18
N ASP A 407 2.88 10.45 3.30
CA ASP A 407 1.57 10.67 2.67
C ASP A 407 0.48 10.91 3.73
N PRO A 408 0.02 12.15 3.90
CA PRO A 408 -1.05 12.50 4.84
C PRO A 408 -2.37 11.77 4.57
N THR A 409 -2.59 11.30 3.33
CA THR A 409 -3.80 10.54 2.99
C THR A 409 -3.87 9.21 3.74
N LEU A 410 -2.73 8.54 3.95
CA LEU A 410 -2.67 7.32 4.76
C LEU A 410 -3.08 7.59 6.20
N ASP A 411 -2.66 8.73 6.76
CA ASP A 411 -3.04 9.13 8.11
C ASP A 411 -4.54 9.39 8.23
N ALA A 412 -5.12 10.10 7.25
CA ALA A 412 -6.55 10.38 7.20
C ALA A 412 -7.41 9.09 7.05
N LEU A 413 -6.86 8.05 6.44
CA LEU A 413 -7.51 6.74 6.28
C LEU A 413 -7.29 5.79 7.47
N GLY A 414 -6.52 6.19 8.49
CA GLY A 414 -6.21 5.36 9.65
C GLY A 414 -5.07 4.37 9.46
N TYR A 415 -4.24 4.55 8.42
CA TYR A 415 -3.06 3.73 8.12
C TYR A 415 -1.74 4.40 8.53
N SER A 416 -1.76 5.16 9.64
CA SER A 416 -0.58 5.92 10.13
C SER A 416 0.64 5.03 10.43
N HIS A 417 0.42 3.77 10.80
CA HIS A 417 1.47 2.78 11.08
C HIS A 417 1.83 1.92 9.86
N CYS A 418 1.31 2.25 8.69
CA CYS A 418 1.51 1.46 7.49
C CYS A 418 2.22 2.27 6.41
N GLY A 419 2.69 1.58 5.37
CA GLY A 419 3.25 2.23 4.20
C GLY A 419 3.35 1.29 3.00
N GLY A 420 3.31 1.88 1.81
CA GLY A 420 3.47 1.15 0.55
C GLY A 420 4.85 1.39 -0.05
N LEU A 421 5.65 0.34 -0.20
CA LEU A 421 6.95 0.38 -0.87
C LEU A 421 6.75 0.02 -2.36
N ILE A 422 6.82 1.03 -3.21
CA ILE A 422 6.45 0.97 -4.61
C ILE A 422 7.70 1.05 -5.48
N ASP A 423 7.76 0.23 -6.51
CA ASP A 423 8.72 0.39 -7.60
C ASP A 423 8.23 1.49 -8.54
N GLU A 424 9.06 2.49 -8.78
CA GLU A 424 8.71 3.62 -9.65
C GLU A 424 8.32 3.15 -11.06
N ASN A 425 9.03 2.17 -11.62
CA ASN A 425 8.78 1.64 -12.96
C ASN A 425 7.50 0.80 -13.05
N GLY A 426 7.03 0.26 -11.93
CA GLY A 426 5.83 -0.57 -11.85
C GLY A 426 4.53 0.22 -11.71
N LEU A 427 4.62 1.52 -11.38
CA LEU A 427 3.44 2.36 -11.22
C LEU A 427 3.02 2.95 -12.57
N VAL A 428 1.74 2.75 -12.94
CA VAL A 428 1.17 3.20 -14.22
C VAL A 428 -0.17 3.88 -13.96
N ARG A 429 -0.39 5.03 -14.61
CA ARG A 429 -1.70 5.68 -14.65
C ARG A 429 -2.37 5.39 -15.97
N TYR A 430 -3.55 4.77 -15.93
CA TYR A 430 -4.46 4.69 -17.07
C TYR A 430 -5.48 5.80 -16.97
N TRP A 431 -5.67 6.54 -18.04
CA TRP A 431 -6.62 7.64 -18.06
C TRP A 431 -7.40 7.70 -19.38
N MET A 432 -8.69 7.98 -19.27
CA MET A 432 -9.55 8.27 -20.41
C MET A 432 -9.78 9.78 -20.52
N LYS A 433 -9.90 10.44 -19.37
CA LYS A 433 -10.05 11.89 -19.27
C LYS A 433 -9.22 12.41 -18.09
N ASN A 434 -8.33 13.34 -18.40
CA ASN A 434 -7.60 14.10 -17.38
C ASN A 434 -8.55 15.03 -16.62
N GLU A 435 -8.10 15.56 -15.50
CA GLU A 435 -8.82 16.58 -14.75
C GLU A 435 -9.22 17.73 -15.68
N ASP A 436 -10.51 17.90 -15.87
CA ASP A 436 -11.12 18.89 -16.73
C ASP A 436 -12.14 19.69 -15.92
N CYS A 437 -11.97 21.01 -15.91
CA CYS A 437 -12.88 21.94 -15.24
C CYS A 437 -13.72 22.64 -16.30
N LYS A 438 -15.04 22.45 -16.24
CA LYS A 438 -15.99 23.11 -17.13
C LYS A 438 -16.93 24.01 -16.37
N SER A 439 -17.16 25.20 -16.92
CA SER A 439 -18.19 26.11 -16.44
C SER A 439 -19.37 26.08 -17.41
N GLU A 440 -20.53 25.72 -16.89
CA GLU A 440 -21.76 25.56 -17.67
C GLU A 440 -22.89 26.38 -17.02
N ASN A 441 -23.79 26.96 -17.82
CA ASN A 441 -25.01 27.53 -17.28
C ASN A 441 -25.97 26.40 -16.91
N VAL A 442 -26.65 26.56 -15.78
CA VAL A 442 -27.67 25.57 -15.37
C VAL A 442 -28.90 25.79 -16.22
N GLU A 443 -29.37 24.73 -16.88
CA GLU A 443 -30.56 24.83 -17.73
C GLU A 443 -31.81 25.11 -16.86
N GLY A 444 -32.55 26.13 -17.21
CA GLY A 444 -33.75 26.55 -16.49
C GLY A 444 -33.52 27.35 -15.21
N GLU A 445 -32.28 27.68 -14.84
CA GLU A 445 -31.95 28.44 -13.63
C GLU A 445 -30.91 29.54 -13.92
N GLU A 446 -31.02 30.67 -13.22
CA GLU A 446 -30.02 31.76 -13.27
C GLU A 446 -28.83 31.44 -12.35
N ALA A 447 -28.04 30.46 -12.76
CA ALA A 447 -26.90 29.95 -12.01
C ALA A 447 -25.81 29.39 -12.95
N LYS A 448 -24.56 29.44 -12.51
CA LYS A 448 -23.45 28.77 -13.17
C LYS A 448 -22.99 27.57 -12.36
N ARG A 449 -22.81 26.46 -13.05
CA ARG A 449 -22.26 25.22 -12.52
C ARG A 449 -20.81 25.10 -12.99
N GLU A 450 -19.92 24.86 -12.05
CA GLU A 450 -18.56 24.45 -12.34
C GLU A 450 -18.41 22.94 -12.04
N VAL A 451 -18.04 22.19 -13.05
CA VAL A 451 -17.90 20.73 -12.97
C VAL A 451 -16.43 20.37 -13.14
N VAL A 452 -15.91 19.68 -12.16
CA VAL A 452 -14.59 19.03 -12.26
C VAL A 452 -14.80 17.54 -12.51
N MET A 453 -14.12 16.99 -13.51
CA MET A 453 -14.26 15.60 -13.89
C MET A 453 -12.90 14.98 -14.17
N THR A 454 -12.68 13.75 -13.70
CA THR A 454 -11.56 12.89 -14.12
C THR A 454 -12.05 11.46 -14.34
N ILE A 455 -11.41 10.74 -15.25
CA ILE A 455 -11.63 9.31 -15.48
C ILE A 455 -10.27 8.65 -15.55
N ASP A 456 -9.83 8.07 -14.45
CA ASP A 456 -8.53 7.43 -14.34
C ASP A 456 -8.51 6.27 -13.34
N CYS A 457 -7.41 5.54 -13.34
CA CYS A 457 -7.02 4.62 -12.28
C CYS A 457 -5.50 4.53 -12.19
N LEU A 458 -5.00 4.19 -11.00
CA LEU A 458 -3.60 3.84 -10.76
C LEU A 458 -3.45 2.33 -10.71
N CYS A 459 -2.43 1.81 -11.40
CA CYS A 459 -2.13 0.39 -11.47
C CYS A 459 -0.70 0.12 -11.01
N LEU A 460 -0.53 -0.88 -10.13
CA LEU A 460 0.76 -1.43 -9.75
C LEU A 460 1.02 -2.70 -10.56
N LYS A 461 2.01 -2.67 -11.44
CA LYS A 461 2.38 -3.83 -12.28
C LYS A 461 3.47 -4.65 -11.63
N GLY A 462 3.26 -5.96 -11.59
CA GLY A 462 4.25 -6.92 -11.10
C GLY A 462 4.12 -7.24 -9.61
N TYR A 463 5.11 -7.95 -9.09
CA TYR A 463 5.15 -8.49 -7.73
C TYR A 463 6.20 -7.79 -6.85
N SER A 464 6.91 -6.80 -7.39
CA SER A 464 8.00 -6.12 -6.66
C SER A 464 7.51 -5.18 -5.55
N HIS A 465 6.21 -4.88 -5.51
CA HIS A 465 5.62 -3.96 -4.55
C HIS A 465 5.32 -4.64 -3.21
N ILE A 466 5.61 -3.96 -2.09
CA ILE A 466 5.41 -4.49 -0.74
C ILE A 466 4.59 -3.50 0.08
N TRP A 467 3.52 -3.98 0.70
CA TRP A 467 2.81 -3.26 1.74
C TRP A 467 3.45 -3.57 3.10
N VAL A 468 3.81 -2.56 3.87
CA VAL A 468 4.44 -2.72 5.19
C VAL A 468 3.45 -2.33 6.27
N ASN A 469 3.19 -3.24 7.21
CA ASN A 469 2.42 -2.99 8.42
C ASN A 469 3.39 -2.83 9.60
N GLY A 470 3.33 -1.69 10.27
CA GLY A 470 4.04 -1.49 11.55
C GLY A 470 3.41 -2.31 12.68
N ALA A 471 4.14 -2.49 13.78
CA ALA A 471 3.74 -3.30 14.93
C ALA A 471 2.37 -2.94 15.53
N ASN A 472 2.00 -1.66 15.47
CA ASN A 472 0.73 -1.14 15.98
C ASN A 472 -0.32 -0.94 14.88
N ALA A 473 -0.08 -1.44 13.68
CA ALA A 473 -1.08 -1.41 12.62
C ALA A 473 -2.27 -2.29 13.00
N ALA A 474 -3.48 -1.80 12.82
CA ALA A 474 -4.65 -2.66 12.90
C ALA A 474 -4.48 -3.80 11.89
N ALA A 475 -4.45 -5.03 12.39
CA ALA A 475 -4.13 -6.24 11.62
C ALA A 475 -5.19 -6.50 10.55
N ARG A 476 -5.09 -5.80 9.43
CA ARG A 476 -5.89 -6.04 8.22
C ARG A 476 -4.95 -6.52 7.12
N SER A 477 -4.86 -7.83 6.97
CA SER A 477 -4.13 -8.43 5.86
C SER A 477 -4.81 -8.11 4.52
N ILE A 478 -4.00 -7.96 3.50
CA ILE A 478 -4.48 -7.82 2.12
C ILE A 478 -4.85 -9.22 1.63
N PRO A 479 -6.10 -9.47 1.20
CA PRO A 479 -6.48 -10.77 0.69
C PRO A 479 -5.62 -11.19 -0.50
N GLY A 480 -5.08 -12.40 -0.46
CA GLY A 480 -4.26 -12.95 -1.55
C GLY A 480 -2.82 -12.40 -1.64
N ALA A 481 -2.41 -11.52 -0.73
CA ALA A 481 -1.01 -11.09 -0.65
C ALA A 481 -0.18 -12.13 0.11
N SER A 482 1.01 -12.47 -0.40
CA SER A 482 1.99 -13.27 0.31
C SER A 482 2.57 -12.49 1.48
N ARG A 483 2.73 -13.17 2.62
CA ARG A 483 3.27 -12.56 3.83
C ARG A 483 4.79 -12.62 3.82
N VAL A 484 5.40 -11.56 4.30
CA VAL A 484 6.82 -11.53 4.62
C VAL A 484 6.93 -11.28 6.11
N ILE A 485 7.45 -12.25 6.86
CA ILE A 485 7.57 -12.18 8.31
C ILE A 485 8.99 -12.54 8.74
N SER A 486 9.43 -12.02 9.88
CA SER A 486 10.64 -12.50 10.55
C SER A 486 10.22 -13.44 11.68
N ALA A 487 10.75 -14.66 11.70
CA ALA A 487 10.38 -15.68 12.68
C ALA A 487 11.58 -16.60 13.00
N ASP A 488 11.54 -17.21 14.18
CA ASP A 488 12.52 -18.20 14.65
C ASP A 488 12.21 -19.63 14.16
N SER A 489 11.02 -19.85 13.63
CA SER A 489 10.57 -21.13 13.12
C SER A 489 9.66 -20.97 11.91
N LEU A 490 9.49 -22.05 11.14
CA LEU A 490 8.60 -22.06 9.98
C LEU A 490 7.13 -22.09 10.42
N PRO A 491 6.25 -21.23 9.84
CA PRO A 491 4.82 -21.25 10.12
C PRO A 491 4.17 -22.61 9.82
N LEU A 492 3.23 -23.02 10.67
CA LEU A 492 2.52 -24.29 10.52
C LEU A 492 1.48 -24.30 9.39
N SER A 493 0.96 -23.13 9.04
CA SER A 493 -0.07 -22.96 8.00
C SER A 493 0.30 -21.83 7.05
N PRO A 494 1.35 -22.01 6.23
CA PRO A 494 1.78 -21.01 5.28
C PRO A 494 0.87 -20.98 4.05
N ALA A 495 0.75 -19.79 3.42
CA ALA A 495 0.19 -19.66 2.10
C ALA A 495 1.29 -19.74 1.02
N VAL A 496 0.93 -20.08 -0.21
CA VAL A 496 1.88 -20.11 -1.34
C VAL A 496 2.50 -18.72 -1.51
N ASN A 497 3.80 -18.67 -1.73
CA ASN A 497 4.62 -17.46 -1.81
C ASN A 497 4.84 -16.71 -0.47
N ASP A 498 4.40 -17.24 0.66
CA ASP A 498 4.83 -16.69 1.94
C ASP A 498 6.35 -16.76 2.07
N VAL A 499 6.92 -15.68 2.58
CA VAL A 499 8.38 -15.54 2.77
C VAL A 499 8.67 -15.40 4.25
N VAL A 500 9.63 -16.16 4.75
CA VAL A 500 10.09 -16.08 6.14
C VAL A 500 11.57 -15.73 6.16
N ILE A 501 11.92 -14.74 6.95
CA ILE A 501 13.30 -14.40 7.28
C ILE A 501 13.60 -15.10 8.59
N LEU A 502 14.44 -16.12 8.56
CA LEU A 502 14.74 -16.92 9.72
C LEU A 502 15.67 -16.19 10.68
N THR A 503 15.27 -16.06 11.94
CA THR A 503 16.07 -15.46 13.00
C THR A 503 16.87 -16.50 13.80
N ALA A 504 16.51 -17.78 13.65
CA ALA A 504 17.18 -18.92 14.27
C ALA A 504 17.38 -20.06 13.24
N ASP A 505 18.27 -20.99 13.57
CA ASP A 505 18.52 -22.18 12.77
C ASP A 505 17.31 -23.12 12.78
N VAL A 506 16.92 -23.60 11.61
CA VAL A 506 15.84 -24.59 11.45
C VAL A 506 16.46 -25.93 11.10
N MET A 507 16.23 -26.92 11.95
CA MET A 507 16.70 -28.28 11.75
C MET A 507 15.72 -29.10 10.88
N LYS A 508 16.22 -30.19 10.26
CA LYS A 508 15.37 -31.18 9.62
C LYS A 508 14.62 -32.00 10.68
N GLU A 509 13.72 -32.88 10.24
CA GLU A 509 12.93 -33.75 11.13
C GLU A 509 13.79 -34.69 11.98
N ASP A 510 15.02 -34.95 11.58
CA ASP A 510 15.99 -35.74 12.32
C ASP A 510 16.56 -35.03 13.57
N GLY A 511 16.30 -33.73 13.72
CA GLY A 511 16.73 -32.90 14.83
C GLY A 511 18.24 -32.58 14.87
N ASN A 512 19.04 -33.18 13.98
CA ASN A 512 20.49 -33.06 13.97
C ASN A 512 21.04 -32.38 12.70
N THR A 513 20.33 -32.48 11.59
CA THR A 513 20.77 -31.90 10.32
C THR A 513 20.18 -30.52 10.12
N LEU A 514 21.04 -29.52 9.85
CA LEU A 514 20.59 -28.16 9.54
C LEU A 514 19.81 -28.15 8.22
N ARG A 515 18.61 -27.62 8.24
CA ARG A 515 17.81 -27.39 7.04
C ARG A 515 18.04 -25.99 6.48
N PHE A 516 17.88 -24.97 7.33
CA PHE A 516 18.10 -23.58 6.98
C PHE A 516 18.81 -22.88 8.13
N ALA A 517 19.87 -22.13 7.84
CA ALA A 517 20.60 -21.35 8.83
C ALA A 517 19.83 -20.06 9.20
N ALA A 518 20.11 -19.53 10.37
CA ALA A 518 19.67 -18.21 10.78
C ALA A 518 20.10 -17.15 9.74
N GLY A 519 19.24 -16.18 9.46
CA GLY A 519 19.45 -15.17 8.42
C GLY A 519 19.07 -15.60 7.01
N THR A 520 18.75 -16.88 6.78
CA THR A 520 18.26 -17.36 5.48
C THR A 520 16.82 -16.89 5.25
N VAL A 521 16.54 -16.43 4.03
CA VAL A 521 15.18 -16.10 3.58
C VAL A 521 14.64 -17.29 2.83
N VAL A 522 13.48 -17.79 3.25
CA VAL A 522 12.82 -18.96 2.65
C VAL A 522 11.42 -18.61 2.16
N THR A 523 10.96 -19.29 1.12
CA THR A 523 9.61 -19.13 0.58
C THR A 523 8.87 -20.46 0.53
N TYR A 524 7.55 -20.41 0.70
CA TYR A 524 6.69 -21.59 0.64
C TYR A 524 6.16 -21.84 -0.76
N THR A 525 6.41 -23.03 -1.30
CA THR A 525 6.01 -23.41 -2.67
C THR A 525 4.58 -23.90 -2.80
N GLY A 526 3.86 -24.05 -1.69
CA GLY A 526 2.57 -24.79 -1.62
C GLY A 526 2.74 -26.24 -1.18
N SER A 527 3.95 -26.78 -1.24
CA SER A 527 4.28 -28.14 -0.81
C SER A 527 5.42 -28.16 0.21
N SER A 528 6.36 -27.24 0.09
CA SER A 528 7.58 -27.24 0.92
C SER A 528 8.20 -25.84 0.98
N TRP A 529 9.14 -25.67 1.91
CA TRP A 529 9.95 -24.47 2.03
C TRP A 529 11.25 -24.63 1.24
N ILE A 530 11.58 -23.62 0.44
CA ILE A 530 12.83 -23.50 -0.32
C ILE A 530 13.49 -22.16 -0.03
N GLU A 531 14.78 -22.04 -0.34
CA GLU A 531 15.47 -20.74 -0.25
C GLU A 531 14.87 -19.74 -1.24
N PHE A 532 14.62 -18.52 -0.78
CA PHE A 532 13.99 -17.46 -1.55
C PHE A 532 14.89 -16.98 -2.71
N THR A 533 14.36 -17.03 -3.91
CA THR A 533 15.04 -16.55 -5.13
C THR A 533 14.31 -15.41 -5.83
N GLY A 534 13.12 -15.07 -5.35
CA GLY A 534 12.26 -14.09 -5.99
C GLY A 534 11.41 -14.66 -7.13
N GLU A 535 11.38 -15.98 -7.30
CA GLU A 535 10.47 -16.66 -8.21
C GLU A 535 9.06 -16.74 -7.62
N ILE A 536 8.03 -16.60 -8.47
CA ILE A 536 6.63 -16.73 -8.06
C ILE A 536 6.23 -18.19 -8.18
N MET A 537 5.65 -18.73 -7.11
CA MET A 537 5.14 -20.08 -7.10
C MET A 537 3.71 -20.10 -7.64
N ALA A 538 3.40 -21.04 -8.53
CA ALA A 538 2.03 -21.25 -8.95
C ALA A 538 1.19 -21.75 -7.76
N ALA A 539 0.03 -21.13 -7.53
CA ALA A 539 -0.91 -21.51 -6.48
C ALA A 539 -1.61 -22.83 -6.80
#